data_96adfa970659f7669e433d548b06141f
#
_entry.id   96adfa970659f7669e433d548b06141f
#
_cell.length_a   1.000
_cell.length_b   1.000
_cell.length_c   1.000
_cell.angle_alpha   90.00
_cell.angle_beta   90.00
_cell.angle_gamma   90.00
#
_symmetry.space_group_name_H-M   'P 1'
#
loop_
_entity.id
_entity.type
_entity.pdbx_description
1 polymer ?
#
loop_
_entity_poly.entity_id
_entity_poly.type
_entity_poly.pdbx_seq_one_letter_code
_entity_poly.pdbx_strand_id
1 'polypeptide(L)'
;MKAKTNSLAVSGCKHQHLRKAALFVLFLIIGFVLVYSLRPTPKSELVNPLPQDPAVQVYFNHNQASKYEDPYRHFTRKGDNLEQQIIDAINKAQSTVDVAVMEFRLPKVADALIAKHLTGVTVRLLLDNKYNKSLTDYTPEAVARMNQHDKLAFEQLKQYPADALALLRESGIEIRDDTSGGATKGSGLMHHKFIVIDGKTTIISSGNLTTSDLHGDFNNLESRGNPNNMVFVADNTELAQAFTDEFNYMWQGLFKSRKPYRPPVTISVGQGTITLNFSPVSRKQGIETTSNGMIAFYLKQVSFSVHIAVFVYSDQTISDTLSEVRDKGVQDIKVLIDPDFYRQPYSKAYDALGVCPVPGKRKSNIKVKPWDNPITTVGFPTGRTGDRGVHSKMAILDGRVAIAGSQNWSEAGNYSNDETLIAIDNPTVAAHYEREFGRLYKTAVVGLKSLPHAQACGSDAVDSPTLLTNP
;
A
#
# COMPACT_ATOMS: atom_id res chain seq x y z
N MET A 1 -9.19 67.83 65.05
CA MET A 1 -9.13 66.74 66.04
C MET A 1 -9.72 65.48 65.47
N LYS A 2 -8.95 64.41 65.36
CA LYS A 2 -9.33 62.98 65.32
C LYS A 2 -10.39 62.57 64.29
N ALA A 3 -10.22 61.59 63.41
CA ALA A 3 -9.60 60.30 63.59
C ALA A 3 -9.20 59.69 62.20
N LYS A 4 -8.01 59.15 62.17
CA LYS A 4 -7.56 58.11 61.22
C LYS A 4 -7.76 56.77 61.90
N THR A 5 -7.94 55.78 61.05
CA THR A 5 -7.72 54.33 61.23
C THR A 5 -9.00 53.50 61.07
N ASN A 6 -9.10 52.88 59.90
CA ASN A 6 -9.48 51.48 59.73
C ASN A 6 -9.61 51.14 58.23
N SER A 7 -8.50 50.86 57.56
CA SER A 7 -8.56 50.32 56.19
C SER A 7 -7.38 49.34 55.82
N LEU A 8 -6.82 48.66 56.80
CA LEU A 8 -5.68 47.74 56.54
C LEU A 8 -5.93 46.25 56.88
N ALA A 9 -7.10 45.89 57.42
CA ALA A 9 -7.36 44.51 57.84
C ALA A 9 -8.14 43.64 56.82
N VAL A 10 -8.73 44.23 55.76
CA VAL A 10 -9.61 43.46 54.83
C VAL A 10 -8.85 42.89 53.61
N SER A 11 -7.65 43.42 53.31
CA SER A 11 -6.86 42.99 52.13
C SER A 11 -6.14 41.66 52.34
N GLY A 12 -5.71 41.35 53.60
CA GLY A 12 -4.92 40.12 53.88
C GLY A 12 -5.73 38.84 53.77
N CYS A 13 -7.01 38.87 54.11
CA CYS A 13 -7.86 37.66 54.17
C CYS A 13 -8.24 37.14 52.77
N LYS A 14 -8.48 38.03 51.79
CA LYS A 14 -8.81 37.65 50.39
C LYS A 14 -7.64 36.97 49.68
N HIS A 15 -6.41 37.43 49.90
CA HIS A 15 -5.20 36.81 49.30
C HIS A 15 -4.88 35.42 49.87
N GLN A 16 -5.20 35.15 51.12
CA GLN A 16 -4.97 33.85 51.71
C GLN A 16 -5.98 32.81 51.21
N HIS A 17 -7.22 33.16 50.97
CA HIS A 17 -8.23 32.28 50.37
C HIS A 17 -7.94 31.98 48.88
N LEU A 18 -7.47 32.96 48.07
CA LEU A 18 -7.05 32.76 46.70
C LEU A 18 -5.84 31.81 46.60
N ARG A 19 -4.84 31.94 47.51
CA ARG A 19 -3.68 31.04 47.54
C ARG A 19 -4.06 29.62 47.91
N LYS A 20 -4.99 29.41 48.87
CA LYS A 20 -5.50 28.08 49.23
C LYS A 20 -6.30 27.44 48.08
N ALA A 21 -7.13 28.22 47.38
CA ALA A 21 -7.87 27.74 46.21
C ALA A 21 -6.93 27.36 45.05
N ALA A 22 -5.91 28.18 44.77
CA ALA A 22 -4.92 27.90 43.74
C ALA A 22 -4.10 26.64 44.05
N LEU A 23 -3.69 26.43 45.31
CA LEU A 23 -3.00 25.21 45.77
C LEU A 23 -3.92 23.97 45.62
N PHE A 24 -5.19 24.09 45.97
CA PHE A 24 -6.14 22.97 45.85
C PHE A 24 -6.35 22.58 44.39
N VAL A 25 -6.51 23.57 43.47
CA VAL A 25 -6.60 23.32 42.03
C VAL A 25 -5.32 22.67 41.50
N LEU A 26 -4.15 23.13 41.95
CA LEU A 26 -2.87 22.54 41.55
C LEU A 26 -2.74 21.08 42.02
N PHE A 27 -3.19 20.77 43.26
CA PHE A 27 -3.22 19.38 43.76
C PHE A 27 -4.20 18.51 42.99
N LEU A 28 -5.35 19.03 42.54
CA LEU A 28 -6.29 18.29 41.69
C LEU A 28 -5.70 18.03 40.30
N ILE A 29 -5.01 18.99 39.71
CA ILE A 29 -4.32 18.82 38.42
C ILE A 29 -3.19 17.79 38.53
N ILE A 30 -2.36 17.89 39.59
CA ILE A 30 -1.28 16.92 39.80
C ILE A 30 -1.85 15.51 40.07
N GLY A 31 -2.90 15.41 40.87
CA GLY A 31 -3.61 14.17 41.14
C GLY A 31 -4.21 13.55 39.85
N PHE A 32 -4.82 14.39 38.99
CA PHE A 32 -5.36 13.95 37.70
C PHE A 32 -4.27 13.49 36.74
N VAL A 33 -3.15 14.23 36.66
CA VAL A 33 -1.99 13.86 35.82
C VAL A 33 -1.36 12.56 36.35
N LEU A 34 -1.23 12.39 37.65
CA LEU A 34 -0.71 11.15 38.25
C LEU A 34 -1.63 9.96 37.97
N VAL A 35 -2.94 10.10 38.17
CA VAL A 35 -3.93 9.04 37.89
C VAL A 35 -3.96 8.72 36.40
N TYR A 36 -3.83 9.72 35.54
CA TYR A 36 -3.76 9.52 34.07
C TYR A 36 -2.46 8.83 33.63
N SER A 37 -1.34 9.20 34.25
CA SER A 37 -0.01 8.60 34.00
C SER A 37 0.14 7.17 34.56
N LEU A 38 -0.61 6.85 35.63
CA LEU A 38 -0.61 5.53 36.25
C LEU A 38 -1.68 4.58 35.70
N ARG A 39 -2.54 5.05 34.78
CA ARG A 39 -3.42 4.11 34.05
C ARG A 39 -2.54 3.16 33.26
N PRO A 40 -2.59 1.83 33.56
CA PRO A 40 -1.89 0.89 32.70
C PRO A 40 -2.45 1.08 31.28
N THR A 41 -1.61 1.52 30.37
CA THR A 41 -1.94 1.42 28.94
C THR A 41 -2.34 -0.03 28.70
N PRO A 42 -3.53 -0.32 28.19
CA PRO A 42 -3.92 -1.69 27.93
C PRO A 42 -2.82 -2.29 27.05
N LYS A 43 -2.06 -3.25 27.59
CA LYS A 43 -1.12 -4.03 26.76
C LYS A 43 -2.00 -4.64 25.69
N SER A 44 -1.92 -4.09 24.50
CA SER A 44 -2.65 -4.61 23.33
C SER A 44 -2.10 -6.02 23.09
N GLU A 45 -2.78 -7.02 23.65
CA GLU A 45 -2.42 -8.42 23.48
C GLU A 45 -2.39 -8.77 21.99
N LEU A 46 -1.48 -9.68 21.62
CA LEU A 46 -1.47 -10.24 20.29
C LEU A 46 -2.71 -11.11 20.12
N VAL A 47 -3.31 -11.05 18.95
CA VAL A 47 -4.38 -12.03 18.58
C VAL A 47 -3.72 -13.37 18.25
N ASN A 48 -4.47 -14.46 18.32
CA ASN A 48 -3.96 -15.78 17.94
C ASN A 48 -3.53 -15.79 16.46
N PRO A 49 -2.35 -16.35 16.12
CA PRO A 49 -1.93 -16.50 14.75
C PRO A 49 -2.88 -17.42 13.98
N LEU A 50 -3.09 -17.13 12.69
CA LEU A 50 -3.72 -18.06 11.76
C LEU A 50 -2.67 -19.07 11.27
N PRO A 51 -3.04 -20.30 10.95
CA PRO A 51 -2.14 -21.24 10.30
C PRO A 51 -1.77 -20.72 8.91
N GLN A 52 -0.52 -20.86 8.53
CA GLN A 52 -0.05 -20.60 7.18
C GLN A 52 -0.26 -21.83 6.29
N ASP A 53 -0.56 -21.59 5.02
CA ASP A 53 -0.50 -22.65 4.02
C ASP A 53 0.97 -23.03 3.76
N PRO A 54 1.33 -24.31 3.71
CA PRO A 54 2.73 -24.72 3.52
C PRO A 54 3.36 -24.24 2.20
N ALA A 55 2.56 -24.14 1.13
CA ALA A 55 3.03 -23.75 -0.20
C ALA A 55 2.91 -22.24 -0.47
N VAL A 56 1.93 -21.56 0.18
CA VAL A 56 1.65 -20.13 0.00
C VAL A 56 1.56 -19.44 1.35
N GLN A 57 2.63 -18.80 1.76
CA GLN A 57 2.67 -18.04 3.00
C GLN A 57 2.37 -16.57 2.73
N VAL A 58 1.67 -15.89 3.67
CA VAL A 58 1.35 -14.47 3.56
C VAL A 58 1.72 -13.70 4.81
N TYR A 59 2.29 -12.53 4.62
CA TYR A 59 2.78 -11.66 5.67
C TYR A 59 2.25 -10.24 5.50
N PHE A 60 1.98 -9.55 6.62
CA PHE A 60 1.47 -8.19 6.65
C PHE A 60 2.27 -7.35 7.65
N ASN A 61 2.82 -6.23 7.22
CA ASN A 61 3.58 -5.36 8.13
C ASN A 61 2.75 -4.76 9.28
N HIS A 62 1.42 -4.92 9.26
CA HIS A 62 0.50 -4.54 10.33
C HIS A 62 -0.20 -5.75 10.97
N ASN A 63 0.30 -6.96 10.82
CA ASN A 63 -0.27 -8.16 11.43
C ASN A 63 -0.43 -7.99 12.94
N GLN A 64 -1.62 -8.30 13.46
CA GLN A 64 -1.92 -8.18 14.89
C GLN A 64 -1.49 -9.42 15.70
N ALA A 65 -1.10 -10.51 15.03
CA ALA A 65 -0.70 -11.77 15.65
C ALA A 65 0.82 -11.88 15.89
N SER A 66 1.60 -10.94 15.37
CA SER A 66 3.06 -10.93 15.44
C SER A 66 3.61 -9.61 15.95
N LYS A 67 4.85 -9.63 16.38
CA LYS A 67 5.62 -8.45 16.78
C LYS A 67 7.09 -8.65 16.45
N TYR A 68 7.78 -7.57 16.18
CA TYR A 68 9.22 -7.56 15.97
C TYR A 68 9.85 -6.25 16.45
N GLU A 69 11.17 -6.21 16.58
CA GLU A 69 11.92 -4.99 16.80
C GLU A 69 12.18 -4.32 15.45
N ASP A 70 11.81 -3.04 15.33
CA ASP A 70 12.07 -2.24 14.14
C ASP A 70 13.58 -2.16 13.88
N PRO A 71 14.08 -2.61 12.72
CA PRO A 71 15.51 -2.79 12.47
C PRO A 71 16.30 -1.48 12.37
N TYR A 72 15.63 -0.34 12.27
CA TYR A 72 16.22 0.99 12.07
C TYR A 72 15.96 1.93 13.23
N ARG A 73 14.80 1.82 13.91
CA ARG A 73 14.38 2.73 14.97
C ARG A 73 14.34 2.07 16.36
N HIS A 74 14.66 0.77 16.45
CA HIS A 74 14.90 0.00 17.68
C HIS A 74 13.78 0.04 18.74
N PHE A 75 12.53 -0.06 18.28
CA PHE A 75 11.39 -0.26 19.18
C PHE A 75 10.57 -1.48 18.77
N THR A 76 9.96 -2.15 19.74
CA THR A 76 9.06 -3.28 19.47
C THR A 76 7.74 -2.80 18.90
N ARG A 77 7.32 -3.37 17.77
CA ARG A 77 6.06 -3.06 17.10
C ARG A 77 5.29 -4.32 16.71
N LYS A 78 3.96 -4.19 16.57
CA LYS A 78 3.14 -5.24 15.94
C LYS A 78 3.35 -5.24 14.44
N GLY A 79 3.29 -6.43 13.84
CA GLY A 79 3.45 -6.65 12.42
C GLY A 79 4.39 -7.80 12.14
N ASP A 80 4.40 -8.27 10.88
CA ASP A 80 5.43 -9.15 10.38
C ASP A 80 6.61 -8.30 9.89
N ASN A 81 7.83 -8.74 10.17
CA ASN A 81 9.03 -8.11 9.63
C ASN A 81 9.22 -8.57 8.18
N LEU A 82 8.61 -7.87 7.23
CA LEU A 82 8.66 -8.21 5.81
C LEU A 82 10.10 -8.17 5.26
N GLU A 83 10.92 -7.23 5.73
CA GLU A 83 12.33 -7.14 5.35
C GLU A 83 13.09 -8.38 5.77
N GLN A 84 12.88 -8.88 6.99
CA GLN A 84 13.56 -10.08 7.47
C GLN A 84 13.12 -11.32 6.69
N GLN A 85 11.83 -11.44 6.30
CA GLN A 85 11.38 -12.55 5.45
C GLN A 85 12.11 -12.56 4.09
N ILE A 86 12.33 -11.40 3.50
CA ILE A 86 13.11 -11.26 2.25
C ILE A 86 14.56 -11.66 2.48
N ILE A 87 15.20 -11.16 3.53
CA ILE A 87 16.60 -11.50 3.89
C ILE A 87 16.77 -13.00 4.10
N ASP A 88 15.86 -13.62 4.86
CA ASP A 88 15.90 -15.05 5.15
C ASP A 88 15.78 -15.91 3.87
N ALA A 89 14.99 -15.43 2.91
CA ALA A 89 14.88 -16.09 1.61
C ALA A 89 16.14 -15.91 0.76
N ILE A 90 16.66 -14.69 0.66
CA ILE A 90 17.90 -14.40 -0.08
C ILE A 90 19.05 -15.22 0.49
N ASN A 91 19.16 -15.36 1.80
CA ASN A 91 20.20 -16.16 2.47
C ASN A 91 20.15 -17.64 2.12
N LYS A 92 19.02 -18.15 1.64
CA LYS A 92 18.89 -19.56 1.17
C LYS A 92 19.27 -19.74 -0.30
N ALA A 93 19.43 -18.65 -1.06
CA ALA A 93 19.78 -18.70 -2.47
C ALA A 93 21.07 -19.50 -2.73
N GLN A 94 21.06 -20.30 -3.79
CA GLN A 94 22.19 -21.15 -4.19
C GLN A 94 22.75 -20.78 -5.58
N SER A 95 21.91 -20.24 -6.47
CA SER A 95 22.27 -19.97 -7.86
C SER A 95 21.90 -18.58 -8.35
N THR A 96 20.66 -18.12 -8.11
CA THR A 96 20.17 -16.87 -8.67
C THR A 96 19.26 -16.11 -7.71
N VAL A 97 19.32 -14.77 -7.75
CA VAL A 97 18.33 -13.86 -7.13
C VAL A 97 18.01 -12.75 -8.12
N ASP A 98 16.79 -12.73 -8.62
CA ASP A 98 16.26 -11.73 -9.53
C ASP A 98 15.29 -10.83 -8.78
N VAL A 99 15.57 -9.54 -8.68
CA VAL A 99 14.75 -8.55 -7.96
C VAL A 99 14.18 -7.54 -8.94
N ALA A 100 12.86 -7.47 -9.08
CA ALA A 100 12.17 -6.43 -9.81
C ALA A 100 11.30 -5.62 -8.85
N VAL A 101 11.69 -4.39 -8.55
CA VAL A 101 10.98 -3.50 -7.63
C VAL A 101 11.07 -2.06 -8.10
N MET A 102 9.96 -1.31 -7.99
CA MET A 102 9.96 0.10 -8.42
C MET A 102 11.02 0.93 -7.68
N GLU A 103 11.11 0.77 -6.35
CA GLU A 103 12.04 1.49 -5.51
C GLU A 103 12.70 0.57 -4.48
N PHE A 104 14.04 0.67 -4.38
CA PHE A 104 14.88 -0.11 -3.48
C PHE A 104 15.73 0.83 -2.61
N ARG A 105 15.59 0.76 -1.28
CA ARG A 105 16.30 1.64 -0.32
C ARG A 105 16.80 0.92 0.94
N LEU A 106 16.56 -0.39 1.10
CA LEU A 106 16.84 -1.13 2.33
C LEU A 106 18.28 -1.65 2.38
N PRO A 107 19.18 -1.08 3.22
CA PRO A 107 20.59 -1.50 3.26
C PRO A 107 20.76 -2.95 3.71
N LYS A 108 19.95 -3.44 4.67
CA LYS A 108 20.06 -4.84 5.13
C LYS A 108 19.70 -5.86 4.07
N VAL A 109 18.77 -5.53 3.17
CA VAL A 109 18.49 -6.37 1.99
C VAL A 109 19.64 -6.28 1.00
N ALA A 110 20.24 -5.08 0.81
CA ALA A 110 21.44 -4.92 -0.02
C ALA A 110 22.59 -5.76 0.51
N ASP A 111 22.86 -5.75 1.82
CA ASP A 111 23.90 -6.56 2.46
C ASP A 111 23.70 -8.07 2.19
N ALA A 112 22.45 -8.56 2.29
CA ALA A 112 22.14 -9.97 1.99
C ALA A 112 22.38 -10.32 0.51
N LEU A 113 22.00 -9.44 -0.42
CA LEU A 113 22.26 -9.60 -1.85
C LEU A 113 23.77 -9.61 -2.15
N ILE A 114 24.54 -8.69 -1.56
CA ILE A 114 25.99 -8.58 -1.69
C ILE A 114 26.66 -9.85 -1.14
N ALA A 115 26.27 -10.31 0.05
CA ALA A 115 26.82 -11.51 0.64
C ALA A 115 26.63 -12.73 -0.28
N LYS A 116 25.49 -12.87 -0.93
CA LYS A 116 25.22 -13.92 -1.90
C LYS A 116 26.02 -13.76 -3.20
N HIS A 117 26.07 -12.54 -3.72
CA HIS A 117 26.88 -12.23 -4.90
C HIS A 117 28.35 -12.62 -4.72
N LEU A 118 28.94 -12.29 -3.57
CA LEU A 118 30.33 -12.62 -3.23
C LEU A 118 30.57 -14.14 -3.10
N THR A 119 29.53 -14.95 -2.89
CA THR A 119 29.64 -16.43 -2.89
C THR A 119 29.37 -17.06 -4.27
N GLY A 120 29.22 -16.24 -5.32
CA GLY A 120 29.02 -16.70 -6.69
C GLY A 120 27.56 -16.85 -7.13
N VAL A 121 26.58 -16.45 -6.29
CA VAL A 121 25.18 -16.38 -6.70
C VAL A 121 24.99 -15.24 -7.69
N THR A 122 24.33 -15.50 -8.81
CA THR A 122 23.97 -14.45 -9.78
C THR A 122 22.85 -13.58 -9.22
N VAL A 123 23.15 -12.30 -8.95
CA VAL A 123 22.18 -11.32 -8.45
C VAL A 123 21.92 -10.27 -9.52
N ARG A 124 20.65 -10.03 -9.86
CA ARG A 124 20.22 -9.03 -10.84
C ARG A 124 19.12 -8.16 -10.27
N LEU A 125 19.15 -6.84 -10.54
CA LEU A 125 18.18 -5.89 -10.02
C LEU A 125 17.58 -5.03 -11.14
N LEU A 126 16.23 -4.95 -11.18
CA LEU A 126 15.45 -4.05 -12.05
C LEU A 126 14.72 -3.02 -11.22
N LEU A 127 14.84 -1.75 -11.60
CA LEU A 127 14.22 -0.59 -10.94
C LEU A 127 13.39 0.24 -11.94
N ASP A 128 12.53 1.09 -11.42
CA ASP A 128 12.01 2.23 -12.18
C ASP A 128 13.12 3.31 -12.28
N ASN A 129 13.29 3.92 -13.42
CA ASN A 129 14.37 4.89 -13.67
C ASN A 129 14.32 6.12 -12.77
N LYS A 130 13.12 6.48 -12.32
CA LYS A 130 12.94 7.60 -11.38
C LYS A 130 13.65 7.32 -10.05
N TYR A 131 13.68 6.06 -9.63
CA TYR A 131 14.22 5.62 -8.35
C TYR A 131 15.61 4.94 -8.45
N ASN A 132 16.16 4.78 -9.64
CA ASN A 132 17.51 4.27 -9.84
C ASN A 132 18.58 5.38 -9.62
N LYS A 133 18.55 5.98 -8.43
CA LYS A 133 19.44 7.06 -8.02
C LYS A 133 19.93 6.82 -6.60
N SER A 134 21.26 6.87 -6.42
CA SER A 134 21.91 6.93 -5.11
C SER A 134 21.98 8.38 -4.60
N LEU A 135 22.32 8.58 -3.34
CA LEU A 135 22.44 9.91 -2.74
C LEU A 135 23.46 10.79 -3.51
N THR A 136 24.54 10.19 -4.00
CA THR A 136 25.59 10.87 -4.75
C THR A 136 25.15 11.34 -6.14
N ASP A 137 24.04 10.80 -6.67
CA ASP A 137 23.49 11.22 -7.97
C ASP A 137 22.68 12.53 -7.90
N TYR A 138 22.44 13.06 -6.67
CA TYR A 138 21.71 14.31 -6.48
C TYR A 138 22.65 15.49 -6.34
N THR A 139 22.74 16.33 -7.38
CA THR A 139 23.50 17.58 -7.28
C THR A 139 22.76 18.62 -6.44
N PRO A 140 23.47 19.59 -5.81
CA PRO A 140 22.83 20.67 -5.06
C PRO A 140 21.79 21.44 -5.88
N GLU A 141 22.05 21.66 -7.17
CA GLU A 141 21.14 22.34 -8.10
C GLU A 141 19.88 21.50 -8.38
N ALA A 142 20.02 20.18 -8.49
CA ALA A 142 18.88 19.27 -8.65
C ALA A 142 18.00 19.26 -7.41
N VAL A 143 18.59 19.19 -6.22
CA VAL A 143 17.87 19.26 -4.94
C VAL A 143 17.16 20.59 -4.76
N ALA A 144 17.78 21.70 -5.14
CA ALA A 144 17.17 23.03 -5.04
C ALA A 144 15.89 23.17 -5.89
N ARG A 145 15.84 22.48 -7.03
CA ARG A 145 14.70 22.48 -7.97
C ARG A 145 13.59 21.49 -7.65
N MET A 146 13.77 20.61 -6.66
CA MET A 146 12.76 19.65 -6.26
C MET A 146 11.49 20.33 -5.75
N ASN A 147 10.34 19.78 -6.08
CA ASN A 147 9.09 20.12 -5.40
C ASN A 147 9.12 19.64 -3.93
N GLN A 148 8.14 20.05 -3.14
CA GLN A 148 8.07 19.71 -1.71
C GLN A 148 8.06 18.21 -1.44
N HIS A 149 7.30 17.45 -2.24
CA HIS A 149 7.19 15.99 -2.10
C HIS A 149 8.54 15.30 -2.36
N ASP A 150 9.23 15.66 -3.45
CA ASP A 150 10.53 15.08 -3.79
C ASP A 150 11.61 15.46 -2.77
N LYS A 151 11.55 16.69 -2.20
CA LYS A 151 12.44 17.09 -1.10
C LYS A 151 12.24 16.24 0.14
N LEU A 152 11.00 15.97 0.53
CA LEU A 152 10.70 15.09 1.67
C LEU A 152 11.25 13.67 1.44
N ALA A 153 11.07 13.11 0.25
CA ALA A 153 11.61 11.81 -0.11
C ALA A 153 13.15 11.79 -0.06
N PHE A 154 13.81 12.86 -0.55
CA PHE A 154 15.26 13.01 -0.48
C PHE A 154 15.76 13.13 0.97
N GLU A 155 15.08 13.88 1.85
CA GLU A 155 15.43 13.95 3.27
C GLU A 155 15.22 12.60 4.00
N GLN A 156 14.24 11.81 3.63
CA GLN A 156 14.08 10.44 4.12
C GLN A 156 15.26 9.56 3.67
N LEU A 157 15.68 9.67 2.41
CA LEU A 157 16.79 8.89 1.87
C LEU A 157 18.10 9.12 2.64
N LYS A 158 18.36 10.36 3.10
CA LYS A 158 19.54 10.71 3.89
C LYS A 158 19.57 10.08 5.30
N GLN A 159 18.46 9.58 5.79
CA GLN A 159 18.35 9.01 7.13
C GLN A 159 18.61 7.51 7.19
N TYR A 160 18.70 6.85 6.04
CA TYR A 160 19.14 5.47 6.02
C TYR A 160 20.59 5.35 6.53
N PRO A 161 20.93 4.28 7.27
CA PRO A 161 22.29 4.11 7.79
C PRO A 161 23.33 3.93 6.68
N ALA A 162 22.91 3.53 5.48
CA ALA A 162 23.75 3.45 4.28
C ALA A 162 22.88 3.61 3.03
N ASP A 163 23.49 4.04 1.93
CA ASP A 163 22.85 4.08 0.61
C ASP A 163 22.88 2.70 -0.05
N ALA A 164 21.74 2.03 -0.03
CA ALA A 164 21.60 0.67 -0.55
C ALA A 164 22.01 0.53 -2.03
N LEU A 165 21.70 1.54 -2.87
CA LEU A 165 22.06 1.47 -4.30
C LEU A 165 23.55 1.71 -4.53
N ALA A 166 24.18 2.60 -3.75
CA ALA A 166 25.62 2.79 -3.78
C ALA A 166 26.34 1.48 -3.41
N LEU A 167 25.95 0.84 -2.30
CA LEU A 167 26.52 -0.45 -1.86
C LEU A 167 26.41 -1.55 -2.93
N LEU A 168 25.24 -1.68 -3.55
CA LEU A 168 25.02 -2.67 -4.61
C LEU A 168 25.89 -2.40 -5.85
N ARG A 169 26.02 -1.16 -6.28
CA ARG A 169 26.88 -0.77 -7.41
C ARG A 169 28.36 -1.00 -7.11
N GLU A 170 28.83 -0.64 -5.93
CA GLU A 170 30.20 -0.85 -5.48
C GLU A 170 30.56 -2.35 -5.40
N SER A 171 29.61 -3.21 -5.10
CA SER A 171 29.81 -4.66 -5.09
C SER A 171 29.86 -5.29 -6.48
N GLY A 172 29.54 -4.54 -7.55
CA GLY A 172 29.51 -5.05 -8.93
C GLY A 172 28.19 -5.72 -9.31
N ILE A 173 27.16 -5.69 -8.48
CA ILE A 173 25.82 -6.20 -8.83
C ILE A 173 25.23 -5.34 -9.96
N GLU A 174 24.79 -5.99 -11.04
CA GLU A 174 24.22 -5.31 -12.19
C GLU A 174 22.80 -4.81 -11.88
N ILE A 175 22.60 -3.50 -12.04
CA ILE A 175 21.31 -2.80 -11.87
C ILE A 175 20.91 -2.24 -13.21
N ARG A 176 19.70 -2.59 -13.67
CA ARG A 176 19.06 -2.00 -14.85
C ARG A 176 17.77 -1.29 -14.47
N ASP A 177 17.30 -0.41 -15.35
CA ASP A 177 16.02 0.27 -15.19
C ASP A 177 15.23 0.28 -16.51
N ASP A 178 14.03 0.80 -16.48
CA ASP A 178 13.09 0.82 -17.59
C ASP A 178 13.49 1.77 -18.74
N THR A 179 14.66 2.41 -18.67
CA THR A 179 15.32 3.10 -19.79
C THR A 179 16.36 2.23 -20.51
N SER A 180 16.69 1.08 -19.99
CA SER A 180 17.62 0.12 -20.57
C SER A 180 17.13 -0.35 -21.94
N GLY A 181 18.05 -0.67 -22.86
CA GLY A 181 17.71 -1.10 -24.22
C GLY A 181 17.07 -0.03 -25.10
N GLY A 182 17.27 1.26 -24.78
CA GLY A 182 16.72 2.38 -25.54
C GLY A 182 15.20 2.57 -25.35
N ALA A 183 14.63 2.01 -24.29
CA ALA A 183 13.27 2.31 -23.89
C ALA A 183 13.17 3.81 -23.55
N THR A 184 12.22 4.51 -24.16
CA THR A 184 11.99 5.93 -23.89
C THR A 184 11.41 6.11 -22.49
N LYS A 185 11.76 7.22 -21.82
CA LYS A 185 11.07 7.69 -20.62
C LYS A 185 9.59 7.93 -20.96
N GLY A 186 8.76 6.92 -20.77
CA GLY A 186 7.32 7.01 -20.99
C GLY A 186 6.59 7.43 -19.70
N SER A 187 5.28 7.65 -19.80
CA SER A 187 4.42 7.95 -18.66
C SER A 187 4.14 6.74 -17.74
N GLY A 188 4.40 5.51 -18.21
CA GLY A 188 4.21 4.30 -17.41
C GLY A 188 5.39 4.03 -16.46
N LEU A 189 5.12 3.31 -15.37
CA LEU A 189 6.09 2.92 -14.35
C LEU A 189 6.53 1.47 -14.53
N MET A 190 7.77 1.15 -14.18
CA MET A 190 8.16 -0.21 -13.80
C MET A 190 7.70 -0.42 -12.36
N HIS A 191 6.45 -0.87 -12.18
CA HIS A 191 5.78 -0.88 -10.88
C HIS A 191 5.72 -2.26 -10.23
N HIS A 192 6.41 -3.26 -10.77
CA HIS A 192 6.55 -4.57 -10.13
C HIS A 192 7.16 -4.49 -8.74
N LYS A 193 6.87 -5.49 -7.93
CA LYS A 193 7.49 -5.73 -6.62
C LYS A 193 7.55 -7.25 -6.40
N PHE A 194 8.48 -7.90 -7.07
CA PHE A 194 8.68 -9.34 -6.91
C PHE A 194 10.18 -9.72 -6.86
N ILE A 195 10.45 -10.87 -6.28
CA ILE A 195 11.77 -11.48 -6.21
C ILE A 195 11.62 -12.94 -6.62
N VAL A 196 12.52 -13.42 -7.47
CA VAL A 196 12.63 -14.85 -7.82
C VAL A 196 13.97 -15.38 -7.33
N ILE A 197 13.96 -16.48 -6.61
CA ILE A 197 15.15 -17.11 -6.04
C ILE A 197 15.27 -18.52 -6.59
N ASP A 198 16.43 -18.83 -7.20
CA ASP A 198 16.81 -20.15 -7.73
C ASP A 198 15.81 -20.76 -8.74
N GLY A 199 14.97 -19.91 -9.36
CA GLY A 199 13.89 -20.39 -10.23
C GLY A 199 12.86 -21.29 -9.51
N LYS A 200 12.71 -21.18 -8.20
CA LYS A 200 11.85 -22.04 -7.36
C LYS A 200 10.97 -21.25 -6.39
N THR A 201 11.53 -20.19 -5.79
CA THR A 201 10.81 -19.38 -4.79
C THR A 201 10.46 -18.04 -5.40
N THR A 202 9.19 -17.64 -5.26
CA THR A 202 8.68 -16.34 -5.71
C THR A 202 8.14 -15.55 -4.53
N ILE A 203 8.59 -14.30 -4.39
CA ILE A 203 8.06 -13.35 -3.42
C ILE A 203 7.35 -12.24 -4.21
N ILE A 204 6.10 -11.95 -3.84
CA ILE A 204 5.27 -10.93 -4.49
C ILE A 204 4.81 -9.95 -3.42
N SER A 205 5.08 -8.65 -3.57
CA SER A 205 4.72 -7.63 -2.58
C SER A 205 3.81 -6.56 -3.17
N SER A 206 3.01 -5.93 -2.31
CA SER A 206 2.31 -4.69 -2.64
C SER A 206 3.16 -3.45 -2.35
N GLY A 207 4.16 -3.55 -1.49
CA GLY A 207 5.07 -2.48 -1.06
C GLY A 207 6.41 -2.51 -1.77
N ASN A 208 7.04 -1.34 -1.88
CA ASN A 208 8.43 -1.20 -2.31
C ASN A 208 9.38 -1.64 -1.20
N LEU A 209 10.65 -1.82 -1.54
CA LEU A 209 11.70 -2.11 -0.57
C LEU A 209 12.24 -0.81 0.05
N THR A 210 11.37 -0.13 0.81
CA THR A 210 11.64 1.13 1.52
C THR A 210 11.16 1.04 2.96
N THR A 211 11.70 1.86 3.86
CA THR A 211 11.19 1.94 5.23
C THR A 211 9.75 2.46 5.25
N SER A 212 9.43 3.48 4.43
CA SER A 212 8.08 4.04 4.34
C SER A 212 7.02 2.99 4.00
N ASP A 213 7.36 1.96 3.21
CA ASP A 213 6.43 0.87 2.89
C ASP A 213 6.45 -0.27 3.90
N LEU A 214 7.59 -0.60 4.53
CA LEU A 214 7.69 -1.79 5.36
C LEU A 214 7.71 -1.50 6.87
N HIS A 215 8.34 -0.40 7.29
CA HIS A 215 8.60 -0.11 8.69
C HIS A 215 8.00 1.22 9.18
N GLY A 216 8.00 2.24 8.33
CA GLY A 216 7.57 3.60 8.61
C GLY A 216 8.70 4.63 8.45
N ASP A 217 8.31 5.89 8.43
CA ASP A 217 9.20 7.02 8.19
C ASP A 217 10.11 7.30 9.39
N PHE A 218 11.37 7.61 9.15
CA PHE A 218 12.34 7.90 10.19
C PHE A 218 11.95 9.10 11.05
N ASN A 219 11.42 10.14 10.44
CA ASN A 219 11.04 11.39 11.12
C ASN A 219 9.72 11.31 11.88
N ASN A 220 9.03 10.17 11.85
CA ASN A 220 7.74 9.99 12.48
C ASN A 220 7.73 8.68 13.30
N LEU A 221 7.96 8.79 14.61
CA LEU A 221 7.99 7.65 15.51
C LEU A 221 6.66 6.90 15.61
N GLU A 222 5.54 7.53 15.23
CA GLU A 222 4.23 6.89 15.20
C GLU A 222 3.98 6.11 13.88
N SER A 223 4.74 6.41 12.82
CA SER A 223 4.65 5.72 11.55
C SER A 223 5.02 4.24 11.68
N ARG A 224 4.27 3.37 11.07
CA ARG A 224 4.45 1.91 11.07
C ARG A 224 4.64 1.34 9.66
N GLY A 225 4.76 2.21 8.69
CA GLY A 225 4.80 1.91 7.27
C GLY A 225 3.41 1.81 6.65
N ASN A 226 3.35 2.04 5.38
CA ASN A 226 2.11 1.88 4.61
C ASN A 226 1.58 0.45 4.76
N PRO A 227 0.26 0.23 4.96
CA PRO A 227 -0.30 -1.11 5.06
C PRO A 227 -0.03 -1.93 3.79
N ASN A 228 0.88 -2.88 3.88
CA ASN A 228 1.33 -3.72 2.78
C ASN A 228 1.26 -5.20 3.12
N ASN A 229 1.23 -6.03 2.08
CA ASN A 229 1.29 -7.48 2.17
C ASN A 229 2.39 -8.05 1.28
N MET A 230 2.78 -9.28 1.60
CA MET A 230 3.73 -10.07 0.84
C MET A 230 3.25 -11.52 0.77
N VAL A 231 3.24 -12.07 -0.43
CA VAL A 231 2.97 -13.47 -0.72
C VAL A 231 4.30 -14.17 -1.00
N PHE A 232 4.50 -15.30 -0.36
CA PHE A 232 5.68 -16.11 -0.45
C PHE A 232 5.29 -17.50 -0.97
N VAL A 233 5.78 -17.88 -2.13
CA VAL A 233 5.54 -19.19 -2.74
C VAL A 233 6.86 -19.91 -2.88
N ALA A 234 7.03 -20.99 -2.11
CA ALA A 234 8.24 -21.80 -2.15
C ALA A 234 8.06 -23.02 -3.03
N ASP A 235 9.15 -23.50 -3.59
CA ASP A 235 9.26 -24.76 -4.33
C ASP A 235 8.23 -24.95 -5.47
N ASN A 236 7.83 -23.84 -6.13
CA ASN A 236 6.98 -23.88 -7.31
C ASN A 236 7.73 -23.35 -8.53
N THR A 237 8.31 -24.26 -9.30
CA THR A 237 9.12 -23.92 -10.48
C THR A 237 8.28 -23.32 -11.62
N GLU A 238 7.03 -23.72 -11.77
CA GLU A 238 6.15 -23.20 -12.83
C GLU A 238 5.81 -21.72 -12.59
N LEU A 239 5.44 -21.35 -11.35
CA LEU A 239 5.21 -19.96 -10.97
C LEU A 239 6.51 -19.15 -11.08
N ALA A 240 7.60 -19.67 -10.54
CA ALA A 240 8.90 -19.00 -10.61
C ALA A 240 9.35 -18.77 -12.05
N GLN A 241 9.10 -19.73 -12.97
CA GLN A 241 9.42 -19.59 -14.39
C GLN A 241 8.62 -18.44 -15.04
N ALA A 242 7.32 -18.34 -14.75
CA ALA A 242 6.48 -17.24 -15.28
C ALA A 242 7.03 -15.86 -14.86
N PHE A 243 7.48 -15.72 -13.60
CA PHE A 243 8.10 -14.49 -13.11
C PHE A 243 9.52 -14.28 -13.67
N THR A 244 10.29 -15.35 -13.85
CA THR A 244 11.61 -15.28 -14.49
C THR A 244 11.50 -14.81 -15.95
N ASP A 245 10.49 -15.28 -16.68
CA ASP A 245 10.24 -14.84 -18.05
C ASP A 245 9.89 -13.36 -18.11
N GLU A 246 9.02 -12.87 -17.20
CA GLU A 246 8.71 -11.45 -17.06
C GLU A 246 9.95 -10.63 -16.76
N PHE A 247 10.76 -11.08 -15.81
CA PHE A 247 12.03 -10.45 -15.46
C PHE A 247 12.98 -10.39 -16.66
N ASN A 248 13.15 -11.51 -17.39
CA ASN A 248 14.05 -11.61 -18.52
C ASN A 248 13.64 -10.74 -19.71
N TYR A 249 12.35 -10.55 -19.99
CA TYR A 249 11.90 -9.55 -20.99
C TYR A 249 12.39 -8.16 -20.61
N MET A 250 12.16 -7.74 -19.37
CA MET A 250 12.60 -6.43 -18.91
C MET A 250 14.12 -6.33 -18.85
N TRP A 251 14.81 -7.40 -18.45
CA TRP A 251 16.27 -7.46 -18.43
C TRP A 251 16.89 -7.27 -19.82
N GLN A 252 16.21 -7.72 -20.86
CA GLN A 252 16.57 -7.49 -22.26
C GLN A 252 16.16 -6.12 -22.79
N GLY A 253 15.58 -5.26 -21.94
CA GLY A 253 15.12 -3.91 -22.31
C GLY A 253 13.72 -3.85 -22.89
N LEU A 254 12.94 -4.93 -22.81
CA LEU A 254 11.55 -4.98 -23.25
C LEU A 254 10.62 -4.63 -22.08
N PHE A 255 10.38 -3.34 -21.87
CA PHE A 255 9.47 -2.83 -20.84
C PHE A 255 8.12 -2.41 -21.44
N LYS A 256 7.08 -2.42 -20.61
CA LYS A 256 5.76 -1.87 -20.92
C LYS A 256 5.17 -2.50 -22.20
N SER A 257 4.65 -1.70 -23.10
CA SER A 257 4.04 -2.18 -24.37
C SER A 257 5.01 -2.87 -25.34
N ARG A 258 6.31 -2.89 -25.05
CA ARG A 258 7.32 -3.62 -25.83
C ARG A 258 7.41 -5.09 -25.48
N LYS A 259 6.85 -5.51 -24.34
CA LYS A 259 6.77 -6.92 -23.94
C LYS A 259 5.78 -7.67 -24.84
N PRO A 260 6.02 -8.95 -25.14
CA PRO A 260 5.03 -9.77 -25.83
C PRO A 260 3.80 -9.95 -24.94
N TYR A 261 2.62 -9.99 -25.56
CA TYR A 261 1.41 -10.35 -24.85
C TYR A 261 1.48 -11.80 -24.36
N ARG A 262 1.08 -11.99 -23.10
CA ARG A 262 0.89 -13.31 -22.49
C ARG A 262 -0.50 -13.32 -21.83
N PRO A 263 -1.33 -14.34 -22.12
CA PRO A 263 -2.61 -14.47 -21.45
C PRO A 263 -2.42 -14.75 -19.94
N PRO A 264 -3.43 -14.49 -19.12
CA PRO A 264 -3.43 -14.98 -17.74
C PRO A 264 -3.20 -16.49 -17.69
N VAL A 265 -2.39 -16.93 -16.74
CA VAL A 265 -2.08 -18.34 -16.54
C VAL A 265 -2.48 -18.76 -15.13
N THR A 266 -3.11 -19.94 -15.01
CA THR A 266 -3.46 -20.57 -13.72
C THR A 266 -2.51 -21.70 -13.42
N ILE A 267 -1.86 -21.64 -12.28
CA ILE A 267 -0.81 -22.56 -11.83
C ILE A 267 -1.26 -23.23 -10.55
N SER A 268 -1.07 -24.53 -10.43
CA SER A 268 -1.34 -25.26 -9.19
C SER A 268 -0.28 -24.98 -8.15
N VAL A 269 -0.71 -24.60 -6.94
CA VAL A 269 0.20 -24.31 -5.83
C VAL A 269 -0.34 -24.95 -4.55
N GLY A 270 0.34 -25.97 -4.04
CA GLY A 270 -0.15 -26.74 -2.91
C GLY A 270 -1.53 -27.36 -3.17
N GLN A 271 -2.52 -27.02 -2.34
CA GLN A 271 -3.91 -27.50 -2.50
C GLN A 271 -4.81 -26.49 -3.21
N GLY A 272 -4.24 -25.36 -3.68
CA GLY A 272 -4.95 -24.28 -4.35
C GLY A 272 -4.39 -23.97 -5.72
N THR A 273 -4.77 -22.81 -6.25
CA THR A 273 -4.26 -22.29 -7.51
C THR A 273 -3.88 -20.81 -7.38
N ILE A 274 -2.94 -20.37 -8.19
CA ILE A 274 -2.64 -18.96 -8.42
C ILE A 274 -2.87 -18.66 -9.90
N THR A 275 -3.80 -17.76 -10.19
CA THR A 275 -3.93 -17.17 -11.52
C THR A 275 -3.14 -15.88 -11.56
N LEU A 276 -2.23 -15.78 -12.53
CA LEU A 276 -1.26 -14.70 -12.69
C LEU A 276 -1.55 -13.91 -13.98
N ASN A 277 -1.48 -12.57 -13.88
CA ASN A 277 -1.49 -11.69 -15.05
C ASN A 277 -0.42 -10.60 -14.89
N PHE A 278 0.26 -10.28 -16.00
CA PHE A 278 1.20 -9.17 -16.10
C PHE A 278 0.67 -8.07 -17.02
N SER A 279 0.81 -6.83 -16.58
CA SER A 279 0.55 -5.65 -17.37
C SER A 279 1.86 -5.04 -17.94
N PRO A 280 1.77 -4.11 -18.92
CA PRO A 280 0.55 -3.70 -19.61
C PRO A 280 0.21 -4.61 -20.79
N VAL A 281 -1.05 -4.54 -21.18
CA VAL A 281 -1.50 -5.11 -22.46
C VAL A 281 -1.82 -4.00 -23.46
N SER A 282 -1.86 -4.35 -24.74
CA SER A 282 -2.26 -3.39 -25.78
C SER A 282 -3.74 -3.02 -25.66
N ARG A 283 -4.09 -1.74 -25.83
CA ARG A 283 -5.50 -1.28 -25.89
C ARG A 283 -6.30 -1.90 -27.07
N LYS A 284 -5.61 -2.52 -28.03
CA LYS A 284 -6.25 -3.24 -29.14
C LYS A 284 -6.80 -4.60 -28.73
N GLN A 285 -6.38 -5.11 -27.57
CA GLN A 285 -6.89 -6.34 -27.00
C GLN A 285 -8.12 -6.04 -26.13
N GLY A 286 -9.00 -7.00 -25.98
CA GLY A 286 -10.20 -6.85 -25.16
C GLY A 286 -9.87 -6.64 -23.68
N ILE A 287 -10.80 -6.02 -22.95
CA ILE A 287 -10.66 -5.73 -21.51
C ILE A 287 -10.43 -7.02 -20.70
N GLU A 288 -10.98 -8.15 -21.15
CA GLU A 288 -10.84 -9.48 -20.53
C GLU A 288 -9.38 -9.97 -20.46
N THR A 289 -8.50 -9.41 -21.29
CA THR A 289 -7.06 -9.75 -21.30
C THR A 289 -6.27 -8.95 -20.26
N THR A 290 -6.88 -7.91 -19.71
CA THR A 290 -6.23 -7.00 -18.75
C THR A 290 -6.29 -7.54 -17.33
N SER A 291 -5.45 -6.98 -16.46
CA SER A 291 -5.50 -7.28 -15.03
C SER A 291 -6.84 -6.89 -14.41
N ASN A 292 -7.42 -5.73 -14.76
CA ASN A 292 -8.74 -5.35 -14.24
C ASN A 292 -9.85 -6.23 -14.83
N GLY A 293 -9.69 -6.73 -16.07
CA GLY A 293 -10.58 -7.75 -16.64
C GLY A 293 -10.53 -9.07 -15.89
N MET A 294 -9.34 -9.50 -15.45
CA MET A 294 -9.19 -10.67 -14.58
C MET A 294 -9.88 -10.46 -13.21
N ILE A 295 -9.76 -9.28 -12.61
CA ILE A 295 -10.50 -8.93 -11.38
C ILE A 295 -12.01 -9.04 -11.64
N ALA A 296 -12.52 -8.46 -12.72
CA ALA A 296 -13.94 -8.53 -13.08
C ALA A 296 -14.41 -9.98 -13.33
N PHE A 297 -13.56 -10.82 -13.93
CA PHE A 297 -13.85 -12.24 -14.11
C PHE A 297 -14.08 -12.96 -12.78
N TYR A 298 -13.21 -12.74 -11.79
CA TYR A 298 -13.39 -13.35 -10.46
C TYR A 298 -14.57 -12.75 -9.70
N LEU A 299 -14.82 -11.43 -9.79
CA LEU A 299 -15.98 -10.79 -9.17
C LEU A 299 -17.31 -11.38 -9.67
N LYS A 300 -17.44 -11.70 -10.97
CA LYS A 300 -18.67 -12.28 -11.54
C LYS A 300 -19.02 -13.66 -10.98
N GLN A 301 -18.07 -14.35 -10.34
CA GLN A 301 -18.25 -15.67 -9.74
C GLN A 301 -18.66 -15.60 -8.26
N VAL A 302 -18.67 -14.41 -7.65
CA VAL A 302 -18.99 -14.23 -6.24
C VAL A 302 -20.45 -14.54 -5.95
N SER A 303 -20.69 -15.23 -4.84
CA SER A 303 -22.02 -15.60 -4.37
C SER A 303 -22.40 -14.99 -3.02
N PHE A 304 -21.43 -14.63 -2.16
CA PHE A 304 -21.69 -14.25 -0.77
C PHE A 304 -21.08 -12.89 -0.37
N SER A 305 -19.78 -12.68 -0.60
CA SER A 305 -19.08 -11.51 -0.06
C SER A 305 -17.94 -11.00 -0.96
N VAL A 306 -17.78 -9.69 -0.97
CA VAL A 306 -16.65 -9.00 -1.61
C VAL A 306 -16.06 -7.97 -0.64
N HIS A 307 -14.85 -8.20 -0.19
CA HIS A 307 -14.13 -7.26 0.66
C HIS A 307 -12.90 -6.73 -0.09
N ILE A 308 -12.82 -5.42 -0.29
CA ILE A 308 -11.79 -4.75 -1.09
C ILE A 308 -11.07 -3.73 -0.24
N ALA A 309 -9.72 -3.72 -0.27
CA ALA A 309 -8.90 -2.65 0.27
C ALA A 309 -7.80 -2.29 -0.74
N VAL A 310 -7.90 -1.09 -1.32
CA VAL A 310 -7.05 -0.68 -2.44
C VAL A 310 -6.53 0.75 -2.30
N PHE A 311 -5.31 0.96 -2.78
CA PHE A 311 -4.70 2.29 -2.82
C PHE A 311 -5.45 3.21 -3.79
N VAL A 312 -5.64 2.79 -5.05
CA VAL A 312 -6.38 3.52 -6.08
C VAL A 312 -7.49 2.65 -6.64
N TYR A 313 -8.70 3.20 -6.72
CA TYR A 313 -9.84 2.57 -7.37
C TYR A 313 -10.52 3.57 -8.34
N SER A 314 -10.19 3.46 -9.61
CA SER A 314 -10.69 4.35 -10.67
C SER A 314 -11.17 3.61 -11.93
N ASP A 315 -11.07 2.28 -11.96
CA ASP A 315 -11.46 1.47 -13.13
C ASP A 315 -12.98 1.28 -13.22
N GLN A 316 -13.55 1.62 -14.38
CA GLN A 316 -14.99 1.54 -14.59
C GLN A 316 -15.48 0.11 -14.74
N THR A 317 -14.69 -0.77 -15.37
CA THR A 317 -15.08 -2.19 -15.57
C THR A 317 -15.30 -2.89 -14.24
N ILE A 318 -14.40 -2.63 -13.25
CA ILE A 318 -14.55 -3.19 -11.92
C ILE A 318 -15.78 -2.59 -11.21
N SER A 319 -16.03 -1.28 -11.36
CA SER A 319 -17.19 -0.62 -10.76
C SER A 319 -18.50 -1.17 -11.32
N ASP A 320 -18.61 -1.30 -12.63
CA ASP A 320 -19.78 -1.86 -13.31
C ASP A 320 -20.02 -3.32 -12.90
N THR A 321 -18.95 -4.11 -12.82
CA THR A 321 -19.05 -5.52 -12.40
C THR A 321 -19.51 -5.65 -10.93
N LEU A 322 -19.03 -4.79 -10.03
CA LEU A 322 -19.49 -4.79 -8.63
C LEU A 322 -20.96 -4.38 -8.53
N SER A 323 -21.42 -3.41 -9.35
CA SER A 323 -22.83 -3.07 -9.45
C SER A 323 -23.67 -4.27 -9.88
N GLU A 324 -23.25 -5.00 -10.95
CA GLU A 324 -23.89 -6.22 -11.41
C GLU A 324 -23.95 -7.31 -10.30
N VAL A 325 -22.87 -7.47 -9.54
CA VAL A 325 -22.80 -8.44 -8.42
C VAL A 325 -23.76 -8.04 -7.30
N ARG A 326 -23.87 -6.74 -7.00
CA ARG A 326 -24.83 -6.19 -6.06
C ARG A 326 -26.27 -6.46 -6.49
N ASP A 327 -26.59 -6.24 -7.75
CA ASP A 327 -27.91 -6.44 -8.33
C ASP A 327 -28.32 -7.92 -8.39
N LYS A 328 -27.35 -8.83 -8.52
CA LYS A 328 -27.56 -10.28 -8.39
C LYS A 328 -27.85 -10.76 -6.97
N GLY A 329 -27.78 -9.87 -5.97
CA GLY A 329 -28.19 -10.16 -4.59
C GLY A 329 -27.05 -10.29 -3.58
N VAL A 330 -25.78 -10.11 -3.95
CA VAL A 330 -24.68 -10.10 -2.99
C VAL A 330 -24.76 -8.84 -2.13
N GLN A 331 -25.04 -9.02 -0.83
CA GLN A 331 -25.26 -7.91 0.10
C GLN A 331 -24.00 -7.50 0.84
N ASP A 332 -23.05 -8.41 1.09
CA ASP A 332 -21.85 -8.14 1.84
C ASP A 332 -20.71 -7.66 0.91
N ILE A 333 -20.85 -6.43 0.41
CA ILE A 333 -19.84 -5.75 -0.39
C ILE A 333 -19.25 -4.60 0.45
N LYS A 334 -17.96 -4.65 0.75
CA LYS A 334 -17.24 -3.63 1.53
C LYS A 334 -16.02 -3.16 0.76
N VAL A 335 -15.85 -1.85 0.64
CA VAL A 335 -14.73 -1.26 -0.12
C VAL A 335 -14.02 -0.21 0.70
N LEU A 336 -12.72 -0.37 0.87
CA LEU A 336 -11.82 0.63 1.46
C LEU A 336 -10.85 1.14 0.40
N ILE A 337 -10.74 2.46 0.32
CA ILE A 337 -9.81 3.14 -0.58
C ILE A 337 -8.90 4.04 0.27
N ASP A 338 -7.66 4.22 -0.13
CA ASP A 338 -6.77 5.17 0.55
C ASP A 338 -7.39 6.58 0.60
N PRO A 339 -7.36 7.27 1.75
CA PRO A 339 -8.01 8.58 1.91
C PRO A 339 -7.57 9.65 0.91
N ASP A 340 -6.33 9.59 0.41
CA ASP A 340 -5.81 10.58 -0.55
C ASP A 340 -6.41 10.36 -1.95
N PHE A 341 -6.83 9.13 -2.27
CA PHE A 341 -7.47 8.77 -3.53
C PHE A 341 -8.99 8.64 -3.42
N TYR A 342 -9.51 8.37 -2.25
CA TYR A 342 -10.94 8.18 -2.00
C TYR A 342 -11.79 9.38 -2.43
N ARG A 343 -11.30 10.60 -2.14
CA ARG A 343 -12.02 11.85 -2.43
C ARG A 343 -11.73 12.44 -3.81
N GLN A 344 -10.88 11.80 -4.58
CA GLN A 344 -10.56 12.28 -5.93
C GLN A 344 -11.78 12.13 -6.85
N PRO A 345 -12.02 13.06 -7.76
CA PRO A 345 -13.21 13.00 -8.63
C PRO A 345 -13.31 11.73 -9.47
N TYR A 346 -12.20 11.07 -9.75
CA TYR A 346 -12.15 9.82 -10.50
C TYR A 346 -12.38 8.57 -9.63
N SER A 347 -12.53 8.71 -8.33
CA SER A 347 -12.73 7.59 -7.41
C SER A 347 -14.08 6.91 -7.68
N LYS A 348 -14.09 5.59 -7.77
CA LYS A 348 -15.30 4.79 -7.92
C LYS A 348 -16.11 4.65 -6.62
N ALA A 349 -15.67 5.30 -5.55
CA ALA A 349 -16.49 5.50 -4.36
C ALA A 349 -17.78 6.27 -4.66
N TYR A 350 -17.72 7.25 -5.57
CA TYR A 350 -18.89 8.02 -5.98
C TYR A 350 -19.93 7.15 -6.68
N ASP A 351 -19.48 6.29 -7.61
CA ASP A 351 -20.35 5.34 -8.31
C ASP A 351 -21.06 4.44 -7.29
N ALA A 352 -20.30 3.80 -6.40
CA ALA A 352 -20.81 2.84 -5.43
C ALA A 352 -21.75 3.44 -4.36
N LEU A 353 -21.54 4.72 -4.00
CA LEU A 353 -22.41 5.46 -3.06
C LEU A 353 -23.61 6.11 -3.75
N GLY A 354 -23.72 6.07 -5.07
CA GLY A 354 -24.83 6.67 -5.82
C GLY A 354 -24.81 8.20 -5.82
N VAL A 355 -23.62 8.84 -5.72
CA VAL A 355 -23.48 10.29 -5.60
C VAL A 355 -22.46 10.84 -6.59
N CYS A 356 -22.47 12.16 -6.79
CA CYS A 356 -21.55 12.86 -7.66
C CYS A 356 -20.63 13.81 -6.88
N PRO A 357 -19.37 14.01 -7.34
CA PRO A 357 -18.52 15.04 -6.77
C PRO A 357 -19.08 16.43 -7.09
N VAL A 358 -18.90 17.39 -6.17
CA VAL A 358 -19.22 18.79 -6.47
C VAL A 358 -18.25 19.29 -7.54
N PRO A 359 -18.74 19.94 -8.61
CA PRO A 359 -17.89 20.50 -9.65
C PRO A 359 -16.86 21.46 -9.06
N GLY A 360 -15.58 21.16 -9.25
CA GLY A 360 -14.49 22.04 -8.87
C GLY A 360 -14.34 23.22 -9.83
N LYS A 361 -13.43 24.16 -9.53
CA LYS A 361 -13.08 25.30 -10.43
C LYS A 361 -12.54 24.85 -11.80
N ARG A 362 -11.99 23.62 -11.89
CA ARG A 362 -11.62 22.99 -13.17
C ARG A 362 -12.71 22.01 -13.55
N LYS A 363 -13.27 22.15 -14.74
CA LYS A 363 -14.18 21.14 -15.32
C LYS A 363 -13.40 19.83 -15.41
N SER A 364 -13.75 18.85 -14.58
CA SER A 364 -13.20 17.51 -14.70
C SER A 364 -14.08 16.74 -15.69
N ASN A 365 -13.42 16.10 -16.63
CA ASN A 365 -14.03 15.27 -17.66
C ASN A 365 -14.34 13.85 -17.15
N ILE A 366 -14.46 13.67 -15.85
CA ILE A 366 -14.60 12.38 -15.21
C ILE A 366 -16.07 12.00 -15.23
N LYS A 367 -16.38 10.89 -15.91
CA LYS A 367 -17.71 10.29 -15.85
C LYS A 367 -17.86 9.53 -14.54
N VAL A 368 -18.79 9.96 -13.71
CA VAL A 368 -19.34 9.18 -12.62
C VAL A 368 -20.52 8.39 -13.19
N LYS A 369 -20.58 7.10 -12.87
CA LYS A 369 -21.69 6.22 -13.23
C LYS A 369 -22.28 5.66 -11.94
N PRO A 370 -23.19 6.39 -11.28
CA PRO A 370 -23.80 5.97 -10.03
C PRO A 370 -24.46 4.60 -10.18
N TRP A 371 -24.33 3.75 -9.16
CA TRP A 371 -25.05 2.47 -9.13
C TRP A 371 -26.55 2.70 -8.88
N ASP A 372 -27.39 1.95 -9.55
CA ASP A 372 -28.84 1.97 -9.34
C ASP A 372 -29.20 1.45 -7.93
N ASN A 373 -28.39 0.52 -7.40
CA ASN A 373 -28.55 -0.07 -6.07
C ASN A 373 -27.28 0.21 -5.22
N PRO A 374 -27.10 1.47 -4.75
CA PRO A 374 -25.89 1.88 -4.07
C PRO A 374 -25.67 1.18 -2.74
N ILE A 375 -24.41 1.16 -2.28
CA ILE A 375 -23.99 0.60 -1.00
C ILE A 375 -23.46 1.68 -0.06
N THR A 376 -23.61 1.47 1.26
CA THR A 376 -23.13 2.40 2.29
C THR A 376 -21.86 1.92 2.99
N THR A 377 -21.28 0.83 2.50
CA THR A 377 -20.12 0.12 3.08
C THR A 377 -18.80 0.48 2.39
N VAL A 378 -18.80 1.56 1.62
CA VAL A 378 -17.61 2.15 0.97
C VAL A 378 -17.06 3.27 1.81
N GLY A 379 -15.73 3.34 1.97
CA GLY A 379 -15.09 4.38 2.74
C GLY A 379 -13.56 4.30 2.74
N PHE A 380 -12.97 4.82 3.79
CA PHE A 380 -11.52 4.83 3.99
C PHE A 380 -11.18 4.59 5.47
N PRO A 381 -10.06 3.92 5.79
CA PRO A 381 -9.61 3.76 7.16
C PRO A 381 -9.09 5.08 7.74
N THR A 382 -9.25 5.24 9.05
CA THR A 382 -8.74 6.40 9.81
C THR A 382 -7.59 5.97 10.74
N GLY A 383 -7.06 6.92 11.52
CA GLY A 383 -5.99 6.63 12.48
C GLY A 383 -4.62 6.52 11.83
N ARG A 384 -4.42 7.17 10.69
CA ARG A 384 -3.10 7.28 10.04
C ARG A 384 -2.16 8.11 10.92
N THR A 385 -0.94 7.62 11.04
CA THR A 385 0.15 8.27 11.77
C THR A 385 1.24 8.75 10.81
N GLY A 386 0.82 9.39 9.70
CA GLY A 386 1.69 9.81 8.60
C GLY A 386 1.79 8.79 7.45
N ASP A 387 1.44 7.54 7.69
CA ASP A 387 1.40 6.49 6.67
C ASP A 387 0.17 6.62 5.76
N ARG A 388 0.15 5.89 4.66
CA ARG A 388 -1.06 5.68 3.84
C ARG A 388 -2.13 4.96 4.67
N GLY A 389 -3.40 5.21 4.37
CA GLY A 389 -4.50 4.47 5.00
C GLY A 389 -4.58 3.04 4.46
N VAL A 390 -4.39 2.90 3.15
CA VAL A 390 -4.27 1.63 2.42
C VAL A 390 -3.20 1.79 1.36
N HIS A 391 -2.22 0.88 1.30
CA HIS A 391 -1.29 0.80 0.17
C HIS A 391 -1.39 -0.55 -0.55
N SER A 392 -1.95 -1.55 0.10
CA SER A 392 -2.32 -2.83 -0.51
C SER A 392 -3.27 -2.65 -1.69
N LYS A 393 -3.29 -3.62 -2.61
CA LYS A 393 -4.23 -3.74 -3.72
C LYS A 393 -4.85 -5.11 -3.62
N MET A 394 -5.81 -5.27 -2.67
CA MET A 394 -6.33 -6.58 -2.31
C MET A 394 -7.85 -6.65 -2.38
N ALA A 395 -8.34 -7.83 -2.72
CA ALA A 395 -9.74 -8.21 -2.51
C ALA A 395 -9.82 -9.63 -1.96
N ILE A 396 -10.89 -9.89 -1.24
CA ILE A 396 -11.26 -11.22 -0.76
C ILE A 396 -12.67 -11.51 -1.26
N LEU A 397 -12.82 -12.63 -1.93
CA LEU A 397 -14.04 -13.06 -2.58
C LEU A 397 -14.52 -14.35 -1.92
N ASP A 398 -15.73 -14.31 -1.36
CA ASP A 398 -16.39 -15.43 -0.66
C ASP A 398 -15.52 -16.10 0.44
N GLY A 399 -14.56 -15.35 1.03
CA GLY A 399 -13.61 -15.89 2.01
C GLY A 399 -12.68 -16.98 1.44
N ARG A 400 -12.58 -17.11 0.12
CA ARG A 400 -11.88 -18.18 -0.58
C ARG A 400 -10.79 -17.70 -1.51
N VAL A 401 -11.08 -16.71 -2.37
CA VAL A 401 -10.11 -16.17 -3.32
C VAL A 401 -9.56 -14.86 -2.79
N ALA A 402 -8.23 -14.77 -2.68
CA ALA A 402 -7.53 -13.52 -2.40
C ALA A 402 -6.91 -12.95 -3.67
N ILE A 403 -7.23 -11.71 -4.02
CA ILE A 403 -6.57 -10.95 -5.09
C ILE A 403 -5.50 -10.08 -4.45
N ALA A 404 -4.29 -10.08 -5.02
CA ALA A 404 -3.14 -9.32 -4.51
C ALA A 404 -2.17 -8.92 -5.64
N GLY A 405 -1.11 -8.20 -5.28
CA GLY A 405 -0.04 -7.79 -6.20
C GLY A 405 0.27 -6.30 -6.15
N SER A 406 0.91 -5.80 -7.21
CA SER A 406 1.29 -4.39 -7.36
C SER A 406 0.23 -3.53 -8.05
N GLN A 407 -0.71 -4.17 -8.76
CA GLN A 407 -1.69 -3.58 -9.66
C GLN A 407 -2.62 -2.59 -8.95
N ASN A 408 -2.50 -1.30 -9.24
CA ASN A 408 -3.53 -0.32 -8.91
C ASN A 408 -4.75 -0.50 -9.82
N TRP A 409 -5.96 -0.40 -9.26
CA TRP A 409 -7.21 -0.62 -9.98
C TRP A 409 -7.58 0.60 -10.82
N SER A 410 -6.79 0.80 -11.88
CA SER A 410 -6.83 1.97 -12.75
C SER A 410 -6.51 1.58 -14.18
N GLU A 411 -6.82 2.48 -15.11
CA GLU A 411 -6.49 2.33 -16.51
C GLU A 411 -4.97 2.28 -16.75
N ALA A 412 -4.19 3.05 -16.00
CA ALA A 412 -2.73 3.03 -16.07
C ALA A 412 -2.15 1.65 -15.68
N GLY A 413 -2.75 0.98 -14.69
CA GLY A 413 -2.40 -0.38 -14.33
C GLY A 413 -2.62 -1.38 -15.46
N ASN A 414 -3.65 -1.23 -16.29
CA ASN A 414 -3.90 -2.11 -17.43
C ASN A 414 -2.97 -1.86 -18.62
N TYR A 415 -2.70 -0.57 -18.94
CA TYR A 415 -2.23 -0.19 -20.28
C TYR A 415 -0.90 0.58 -20.29
N SER A 416 -0.34 0.93 -19.13
CA SER A 416 0.83 1.80 -19.07
C SER A 416 1.97 1.25 -18.22
N ASN A 417 1.65 0.68 -17.06
CA ASN A 417 2.64 0.24 -16.07
C ASN A 417 3.01 -1.24 -16.26
N ASP A 418 4.24 -1.60 -15.93
CA ASP A 418 4.62 -2.98 -15.67
C ASP A 418 4.12 -3.37 -14.28
N GLU A 419 3.10 -4.24 -14.21
CA GLU A 419 2.42 -4.64 -12.98
C GLU A 419 2.25 -6.15 -12.87
N THR A 420 2.09 -6.61 -11.64
CA THR A 420 1.73 -8.00 -11.31
C THR A 420 0.36 -8.02 -10.64
N LEU A 421 -0.54 -8.87 -11.10
CA LEU A 421 -1.77 -9.24 -10.42
C LEU A 421 -1.83 -10.75 -10.24
N ILE A 422 -2.17 -11.19 -9.03
CA ILE A 422 -2.43 -12.60 -8.72
C ILE A 422 -3.80 -12.77 -8.06
N ALA A 423 -4.49 -13.84 -8.42
CA ALA A 423 -5.67 -14.34 -7.71
C ALA A 423 -5.33 -15.71 -7.14
N ILE A 424 -5.41 -15.85 -5.83
CA ILE A 424 -5.03 -17.04 -5.06
C ILE A 424 -6.32 -17.72 -4.60
N ASP A 425 -6.67 -18.84 -5.19
CA ASP A 425 -7.80 -19.67 -4.73
C ASP A 425 -7.30 -20.60 -3.63
N ASN A 426 -7.33 -20.12 -2.41
CA ASN A 426 -6.90 -20.83 -1.20
C ASN A 426 -7.57 -20.21 0.04
N PRO A 427 -8.51 -20.89 0.71
CA PRO A 427 -9.21 -20.34 1.88
C PRO A 427 -8.30 -20.00 3.06
N THR A 428 -7.20 -20.75 3.25
CA THR A 428 -6.22 -20.46 4.31
C THR A 428 -5.54 -19.11 4.05
N VAL A 429 -5.14 -18.84 2.82
CA VAL A 429 -4.57 -17.57 2.40
C VAL A 429 -5.63 -16.45 2.52
N ALA A 430 -6.83 -16.67 2.03
CA ALA A 430 -7.93 -15.71 2.09
C ALA A 430 -8.24 -15.29 3.54
N ALA A 431 -8.17 -16.19 4.52
CA ALA A 431 -8.40 -15.88 5.92
C ALA A 431 -7.40 -14.86 6.50
N HIS A 432 -6.16 -14.87 6.05
CA HIS A 432 -5.17 -13.85 6.44
C HIS A 432 -5.52 -12.48 5.87
N TYR A 433 -5.94 -12.42 4.62
CA TYR A 433 -6.39 -11.18 3.97
C TYR A 433 -7.68 -10.64 4.62
N GLU A 434 -8.63 -11.51 4.99
CA GLU A 434 -9.84 -11.12 5.75
C GLU A 434 -9.50 -10.51 7.10
N ARG A 435 -8.53 -11.07 7.81
CA ARG A 435 -8.07 -10.50 9.09
C ARG A 435 -7.50 -9.09 8.89
N GLU A 436 -6.68 -8.89 7.88
CA GLU A 436 -6.11 -7.58 7.58
C GLU A 436 -7.20 -6.58 7.13
N PHE A 437 -8.12 -7.02 6.27
CA PHE A 437 -9.27 -6.22 5.87
C PHE A 437 -10.10 -5.81 7.09
N GLY A 438 -10.42 -6.74 7.97
CA GLY A 438 -11.17 -6.49 9.21
C GLY A 438 -10.47 -5.48 10.13
N ARG A 439 -9.13 -5.53 10.22
CA ARG A 439 -8.33 -4.54 10.94
C ARG A 439 -8.51 -3.13 10.36
N LEU A 440 -8.41 -2.99 9.06
CA LEU A 440 -8.59 -1.71 8.35
C LEU A 440 -10.02 -1.21 8.46
N TYR A 441 -11.00 -2.10 8.26
CA TYR A 441 -12.42 -1.75 8.27
C TYR A 441 -12.93 -1.30 9.65
N LYS A 442 -12.36 -1.84 10.72
CA LYS A 442 -12.71 -1.48 12.12
C LYS A 442 -12.54 0.01 12.41
N THR A 443 -11.62 0.68 11.73
CA THR A 443 -11.34 2.11 11.91
C THR A 443 -11.91 2.97 10.77
N ALA A 444 -12.70 2.37 9.87
CA ALA A 444 -13.13 3.06 8.66
C ALA A 444 -14.28 4.04 8.90
N VAL A 445 -14.26 5.13 8.16
CA VAL A 445 -15.43 6.01 7.95
C VAL A 445 -16.05 5.59 6.63
N VAL A 446 -17.30 5.12 6.67
CA VAL A 446 -18.02 4.58 5.51
C VAL A 446 -19.34 5.30 5.25
N GLY A 447 -19.90 5.13 4.06
CA GLY A 447 -21.17 5.70 3.63
C GLY A 447 -21.06 7.20 3.33
N LEU A 448 -22.18 7.89 3.20
CA LEU A 448 -22.25 9.29 2.78
C LEU A 448 -21.45 10.25 3.67
N LYS A 449 -21.32 9.95 4.97
CA LYS A 449 -20.51 10.78 5.88
C LYS A 449 -19.01 10.79 5.52
N SER A 450 -18.52 9.84 4.72
CA SER A 450 -17.15 9.80 4.22
C SER A 450 -16.90 10.78 3.06
N LEU A 451 -17.98 11.22 2.38
CA LEU A 451 -17.99 12.22 1.29
C LEU A 451 -18.93 13.39 1.62
N PRO A 452 -18.65 14.20 2.63
CA PRO A 452 -19.58 15.21 3.13
C PRO A 452 -19.93 16.34 2.11
N HIS A 453 -19.13 16.45 1.05
CA HIS A 453 -19.34 17.43 -0.03
C HIS A 453 -19.87 16.78 -1.32
N ALA A 454 -20.23 15.49 -1.31
CA ALA A 454 -20.89 14.88 -2.46
C ALA A 454 -22.34 15.37 -2.58
N GLN A 455 -22.84 15.38 -3.79
CA GLN A 455 -24.22 15.83 -4.10
C GLN A 455 -24.98 14.75 -4.87
N ALA A 456 -26.30 14.89 -4.94
CA ALA A 456 -27.08 14.06 -5.86
C ALA A 456 -26.64 14.34 -7.30
N CYS A 457 -26.55 13.29 -8.11
CA CYS A 457 -26.23 13.44 -9.52
C CYS A 457 -27.42 14.11 -10.24
N GLY A 458 -27.16 15.24 -10.94
CA GLY A 458 -28.16 15.85 -11.82
C GLY A 458 -28.33 15.04 -13.12
N SER A 459 -29.46 15.21 -13.77
CA SER A 459 -29.73 14.56 -15.09
C SER A 459 -28.67 14.87 -16.15
N ASP A 460 -27.96 15.99 -16.02
CA ASP A 460 -26.94 16.45 -16.97
C ASP A 460 -25.52 15.88 -16.68
N ALA A 461 -25.33 15.19 -15.56
CA ALA A 461 -24.02 14.63 -15.17
C ALA A 461 -23.68 13.34 -15.93
N VAL A 462 -24.67 12.72 -16.57
CA VAL A 462 -24.53 11.42 -17.23
C VAL A 462 -24.04 11.55 -18.68
N ASP A 463 -24.21 12.70 -19.35
CA ASP A 463 -24.04 12.83 -20.82
C ASP A 463 -23.01 13.86 -21.33
N SER A 464 -22.10 14.37 -20.51
CA SER A 464 -21.09 15.30 -21.03
C SER A 464 -19.83 14.57 -21.51
N PRO A 465 -19.57 14.50 -22.83
CA PRO A 465 -18.36 13.89 -23.37
C PRO A 465 -17.15 14.82 -23.17
N THR A 466 -16.03 14.25 -22.87
CA THR A 466 -14.89 15.01 -22.47
C THR A 466 -13.52 14.62 -22.89
N LEU A 467 -12.71 15.54 -23.17
CA LEU A 467 -11.31 15.48 -23.61
C LEU A 467 -10.35 15.45 -22.41
N LEU A 468 -9.52 14.42 -22.39
CA LEU A 468 -8.38 14.29 -21.49
C LEU A 468 -7.25 15.20 -21.95
N THR A 469 -6.79 16.10 -21.08
CA THR A 469 -5.43 16.62 -21.15
C THR A 469 -4.77 16.33 -19.82
N ASN A 470 -3.69 15.57 -19.88
CA ASN A 470 -2.82 15.21 -18.77
C ASN A 470 -2.11 16.44 -18.18
N PRO A 471 -1.72 16.40 -16.90
CA PRO A 471 -0.43 16.91 -16.44
C PRO A 471 0.65 15.86 -16.39
#